data_ad2c893dfa69c9e2e25590561ec8a731
#
_entry.id   ad2c893dfa69c9e2e25590561ec8a731
#
_cell.length_a   1.000
_cell.length_b   1.000
_cell.length_c   1.000
_cell.angle_alpha   90.00
_cell.angle_beta   90.00
_cell.angle_gamma   90.00
#
_symmetry.space_group_name_H-M   'P 1'
#
loop_
_entity.id
_entity.type
_entity.pdbx_description
1 polymer ?
#
loop_
_entity_poly.entity_id
_entity_poly.type
_entity_poly.pdbx_seq_one_letter_code
_entity_poly.pdbx_strand_id
1 'polypeptide(L)'
;VEIDGEAIKRRRQELGLSVGEVAEKIGISRRTLYGYERGMAKASVTVAYNLLCTLGIPVAKPVNIFEASKGQRKTLMARARRIITKNRLLQRIFKKLAGYNIVAVKKAPFDFVITVPKENMKIIGGVANGEEKTLSRRVDEILSLSKVVQAHPVLVTNGQKSPLNKDISCVKSEEISKIRCPEDLCKL
;
A
#
# COMPACT_ATOMS: atom_id res chain seq x y z
N VAL A 1 5.66 2.89 -10.95
CA VAL A 1 4.60 3.86 -10.64
C VAL A 1 3.63 3.91 -11.81
N GLU A 2 2.34 3.89 -11.52
CA GLU A 2 1.31 4.15 -12.53
C GLU A 2 1.18 5.67 -12.73
N ILE A 3 1.22 6.09 -14.00
CA ILE A 3 1.30 7.51 -14.36
C ILE A 3 -0.02 7.99 -14.95
N ASP A 4 -0.38 9.22 -14.64
CA ASP A 4 -1.47 9.94 -15.29
C ASP A 4 -0.96 10.58 -16.60
N GLY A 5 -1.04 9.84 -17.68
CA GLY A 5 -0.55 10.26 -19.00
C GLY A 5 -1.30 11.46 -19.56
N GLU A 6 -2.60 11.57 -19.27
CA GLU A 6 -3.40 12.72 -19.72
C GLU A 6 -3.00 14.00 -19.00
N ALA A 7 -2.73 13.93 -17.70
CA ALA A 7 -2.23 15.08 -16.95
C ALA A 7 -0.86 15.53 -17.45
N ILE A 8 0.06 14.58 -17.74
CA ILE A 8 1.38 14.89 -18.32
C ILE A 8 1.23 15.59 -19.67
N LYS A 9 0.44 15.04 -20.58
CA LYS A 9 0.22 15.57 -21.91
C LYS A 9 -0.36 16.99 -21.86
N ARG A 10 -1.43 17.18 -21.09
CA ARG A 10 -2.08 18.49 -20.91
C ARG A 10 -1.09 19.52 -20.36
N ARG A 11 -0.37 19.19 -19.28
CA ARG A 11 0.57 20.14 -18.66
C ARG A 11 1.74 20.49 -19.56
N ARG A 12 2.28 19.51 -20.29
CA ARG A 12 3.31 19.75 -21.29
C ARG A 12 2.83 20.73 -22.36
N GLN A 13 1.61 20.56 -22.85
CA GLN A 13 1.01 21.47 -23.86
C GLN A 13 0.76 22.86 -23.29
N GLU A 14 0.27 23.01 -22.07
CA GLU A 14 0.11 24.29 -21.38
C GLU A 14 1.43 25.05 -21.25
N LEU A 15 2.53 24.32 -21.04
CA LEU A 15 3.87 24.91 -20.98
C LEU A 15 4.50 25.14 -22.35
N GLY A 16 3.82 24.83 -23.44
CA GLY A 16 4.34 24.96 -24.81
C GLY A 16 5.49 24.03 -25.15
N LEU A 17 5.71 22.97 -24.35
CA LEU A 17 6.83 22.06 -24.51
C LEU A 17 6.50 20.92 -25.49
N SER A 18 7.47 20.60 -26.37
CA SER A 18 7.40 19.40 -27.20
C SER A 18 7.68 18.14 -26.40
N VAL A 19 7.27 16.97 -26.93
CA VAL A 19 7.61 15.67 -26.35
C VAL A 19 9.13 15.48 -26.26
N GLY A 20 9.88 16.03 -27.24
CA GLY A 20 11.33 15.97 -27.28
C GLY A 20 11.99 16.72 -26.12
N GLU A 21 11.56 17.94 -25.87
CA GLU A 21 12.14 18.80 -24.83
C GLU A 21 11.91 18.22 -23.42
N VAL A 22 10.70 17.72 -23.14
CA VAL A 22 10.43 17.06 -21.84
C VAL A 22 11.23 15.78 -21.71
N ALA A 23 11.27 14.94 -22.75
CA ALA A 23 12.02 13.68 -22.73
C ALA A 23 13.53 13.91 -22.46
N GLU A 24 14.12 14.92 -23.10
CA GLU A 24 15.51 15.32 -22.91
C GLU A 24 15.76 15.80 -21.48
N LYS A 25 14.91 16.70 -20.96
CA LYS A 25 15.04 17.22 -19.59
C LYS A 25 15.03 16.15 -18.51
N ILE A 26 14.27 15.07 -18.71
CA ILE A 26 14.15 13.98 -17.72
C ILE A 26 15.02 12.77 -18.04
N GLY A 27 15.79 12.81 -19.12
CA GLY A 27 16.75 11.77 -19.49
C GLY A 27 16.12 10.48 -20.02
N ILE A 28 15.02 10.57 -20.79
CA ILE A 28 14.37 9.41 -21.42
C ILE A 28 14.19 9.62 -22.93
N SER A 29 13.84 8.54 -23.64
CA SER A 29 13.53 8.65 -25.07
C SER A 29 12.16 9.29 -25.31
N ARG A 30 12.00 9.98 -26.45
CA ARG A 30 10.71 10.52 -26.93
C ARG A 30 9.63 9.43 -26.99
N ARG A 31 10.00 8.23 -27.43
CA ARG A 31 9.10 7.07 -27.49
C ARG A 31 8.61 6.66 -26.10
N THR A 32 9.48 6.71 -25.09
CA THR A 32 9.13 6.39 -23.72
C THR A 32 8.13 7.39 -23.16
N LEU A 33 8.38 8.70 -23.32
CA LEU A 33 7.46 9.74 -22.87
C LEU A 33 6.09 9.64 -23.57
N TYR A 34 6.11 9.40 -24.88
CA TYR A 34 4.89 9.16 -25.63
C TYR A 34 4.09 7.94 -25.13
N GLY A 35 4.80 6.87 -24.74
CA GLY A 35 4.19 5.71 -24.08
C GLY A 35 3.54 6.04 -22.75
N TYR A 36 4.14 6.94 -21.99
CA TYR A 36 3.57 7.43 -20.72
C TYR A 36 2.31 8.27 -20.95
N GLU A 37 2.33 9.21 -21.88
CA GLU A 37 1.17 10.05 -22.25
C GLU A 37 -0.02 9.21 -22.72
N ARG A 38 0.22 8.03 -23.31
CA ARG A 38 -0.83 7.10 -23.74
C ARG A 38 -1.24 6.07 -22.71
N GLY A 39 -0.63 6.08 -21.53
CA GLY A 39 -0.91 5.08 -20.48
C GLY A 39 -0.43 3.66 -20.83
N MET A 40 0.45 3.52 -21.83
CA MET A 40 0.95 2.21 -22.29
C MET A 40 2.12 1.68 -21.46
N ALA A 41 2.72 2.51 -20.61
CA ALA A 41 3.90 2.16 -19.83
C ALA A 41 3.81 2.67 -18.40
N LYS A 42 4.51 1.97 -17.49
CA LYS A 42 4.69 2.40 -16.08
C LYS A 42 6.09 2.98 -15.92
N ALA A 43 6.21 4.06 -15.16
CA ALA A 43 7.50 4.69 -14.89
C ALA A 43 8.20 4.11 -13.67
N SER A 44 9.51 4.26 -13.61
CA SER A 44 10.26 4.14 -12.35
C SER A 44 9.91 5.31 -11.42
N VAL A 45 10.21 5.17 -10.14
CA VAL A 45 10.02 6.26 -9.16
C VAL A 45 10.84 7.49 -9.54
N THR A 46 12.08 7.28 -9.97
CA THR A 46 12.99 8.35 -10.40
C THR A 46 12.42 9.14 -11.59
N VAL A 47 11.91 8.45 -12.60
CA VAL A 47 11.32 9.11 -13.77
C VAL A 47 10.04 9.88 -13.40
N ALA A 48 9.19 9.30 -12.53
CA ALA A 48 7.99 9.99 -12.04
C ALA A 48 8.34 11.25 -11.26
N TYR A 49 9.41 11.21 -10.45
CA TYR A 49 9.92 12.36 -9.72
C TYR A 49 10.46 13.44 -10.66
N ASN A 50 11.26 13.06 -11.65
CA ASN A 50 11.80 14.01 -12.64
C ASN A 50 10.67 14.68 -13.45
N LEU A 51 9.61 13.93 -13.81
CA LEU A 51 8.41 14.48 -14.44
C LEU A 51 7.69 15.49 -13.52
N LEU A 52 7.53 15.16 -12.23
CA LEU A 52 6.96 16.09 -11.25
C LEU A 52 7.76 17.38 -11.19
N CYS A 53 9.09 17.30 -11.08
CA CYS A 53 9.96 18.49 -11.01
C CYS A 53 9.93 19.31 -12.29
N THR A 54 9.85 18.65 -13.47
CA THR A 54 9.88 19.33 -14.77
C THR A 54 8.55 20.00 -15.11
N LEU A 55 7.43 19.33 -14.78
CA LEU A 55 6.09 19.81 -15.15
C LEU A 55 5.39 20.58 -14.02
N GLY A 56 5.89 20.48 -12.78
CA GLY A 56 5.31 21.17 -11.62
C GLY A 56 3.95 20.63 -11.19
N ILE A 57 3.59 19.41 -11.58
CA ILE A 57 2.32 18.76 -11.20
C ILE A 57 2.54 17.31 -10.74
N PRO A 58 1.69 16.78 -9.86
CA PRO A 58 1.69 15.36 -9.52
C PRO A 58 1.36 14.52 -10.76
N VAL A 59 2.26 13.64 -11.16
CA VAL A 59 2.12 12.80 -12.35
C VAL A 59 1.77 11.34 -12.04
N ALA A 60 1.87 10.95 -10.76
CA ALA A 60 1.51 9.60 -10.32
C ALA A 60 0.00 9.52 -10.06
N LYS A 61 -0.63 8.44 -10.55
CA LYS A 61 -2.03 8.17 -10.20
C LYS A 61 -2.14 7.80 -8.72
N PRO A 62 -3.06 8.41 -7.99
CA PRO A 62 -3.32 8.00 -6.62
C PRO A 62 -3.81 6.55 -6.59
N VAL A 63 -3.29 5.76 -5.66
CA VAL A 63 -3.73 4.38 -5.45
C VAL A 63 -4.55 4.34 -4.17
N ASN A 64 -5.83 4.02 -4.30
CA ASN A 64 -6.64 3.72 -3.13
C ASN A 64 -6.33 2.28 -2.67
N ILE A 65 -5.59 2.16 -1.58
CA ILE A 65 -5.19 0.86 -1.03
C ILE A 65 -6.38 0.05 -0.48
N PHE A 66 -7.51 0.70 -0.26
CA PHE A 66 -8.74 0.06 0.24
C PHE A 66 -9.68 -0.37 -0.89
N GLU A 67 -9.48 0.09 -2.12
CA GLU A 67 -10.25 -0.35 -3.28
C GLU A 67 -9.60 -1.57 -3.93
N ALA A 68 -10.30 -2.70 -3.92
CA ALA A 68 -9.92 -3.85 -4.72
C ALA A 68 -10.16 -3.56 -6.21
N SER A 69 -9.10 -3.54 -7.02
CA SER A 69 -9.23 -3.35 -8.47
C SER A 69 -10.12 -4.45 -9.08
N LYS A 70 -11.25 -4.06 -9.64
CA LYS A 70 -12.29 -4.98 -10.15
C LYS A 70 -11.82 -5.94 -11.26
N GLY A 71 -10.71 -5.64 -11.94
CA GLY A 71 -10.22 -6.42 -13.09
C GLY A 71 -9.17 -7.50 -12.80
N GLN A 72 -8.59 -7.56 -11.59
CA GLN A 72 -7.45 -8.44 -11.31
C GLN A 72 -7.72 -9.48 -10.21
N ARG A 73 -8.97 -9.77 -9.87
CA ARG A 73 -9.33 -10.67 -8.76
C ARG A 73 -8.65 -12.05 -8.81
N LYS A 74 -8.56 -12.69 -9.99
CA LYS A 74 -7.96 -14.05 -10.12
C LYS A 74 -6.45 -14.06 -9.87
N THR A 75 -5.70 -13.11 -10.44
CA THR A 75 -4.24 -12.99 -10.24
C THR A 75 -3.87 -12.47 -8.86
N LEU A 76 -4.69 -11.59 -8.28
CA LEU A 76 -4.51 -11.09 -6.91
C LEU A 76 -4.75 -12.20 -5.89
N MET A 77 -5.76 -13.05 -6.06
CA MET A 77 -6.01 -14.19 -5.18
C MET A 77 -4.87 -15.22 -5.20
N ALA A 78 -4.31 -15.51 -6.36
CA ALA A 78 -3.16 -16.43 -6.46
C ALA A 78 -1.90 -15.84 -5.80
N ARG A 79 -1.66 -14.52 -5.94
CA ARG A 79 -0.56 -13.81 -5.26
C ARG A 79 -0.79 -13.70 -3.76
N ALA A 80 -2.01 -13.37 -3.32
CA ALA A 80 -2.38 -13.30 -1.92
C ALA A 80 -2.18 -14.66 -1.23
N ARG A 81 -2.62 -15.76 -1.84
CA ARG A 81 -2.36 -17.12 -1.32
C ARG A 81 -0.87 -17.37 -1.09
N ARG A 82 0.00 -16.95 -2.01
CA ARG A 82 1.46 -17.13 -1.90
C ARG A 82 2.09 -16.31 -0.76
N ILE A 83 1.55 -15.15 -0.44
CA ILE A 83 2.01 -14.31 0.68
C ILE A 83 1.52 -14.90 2.00
N ILE A 84 0.24 -15.24 2.06
CA ILE A 84 -0.43 -15.79 3.23
C ILE A 84 0.20 -17.12 3.62
N THR A 85 0.51 -18.02 2.65
CA THR A 85 1.10 -19.33 2.95
C THR A 85 2.51 -19.28 3.55
N LYS A 86 3.23 -18.18 3.39
CA LYS A 86 4.57 -18.01 3.97
C LYS A 86 4.58 -17.53 5.42
N ASN A 87 3.46 -17.01 5.91
CA ASN A 87 3.37 -16.44 7.26
C ASN A 87 2.19 -17.05 8.04
N ARG A 88 2.50 -17.88 9.03
CA ARG A 88 1.49 -18.58 9.85
C ARG A 88 0.54 -17.64 10.60
N LEU A 89 1.03 -16.50 11.09
CA LEU A 89 0.18 -15.51 11.77
C LEU A 89 -0.81 -14.89 10.80
N LEU A 90 -0.31 -14.49 9.62
CA LEU A 90 -1.16 -13.94 8.57
C LEU A 90 -2.23 -14.94 8.13
N GLN A 91 -1.88 -16.22 7.99
CA GLN A 91 -2.86 -17.29 7.71
C GLN A 91 -3.98 -17.36 8.75
N ARG A 92 -3.62 -17.29 10.04
CA ARG A 92 -4.61 -17.36 11.13
C ARG A 92 -5.56 -16.17 11.10
N ILE A 93 -5.05 -14.95 10.85
CA ILE A 93 -5.86 -13.74 10.73
C ILE A 93 -6.83 -13.88 9.54
N PHE A 94 -6.32 -14.26 8.36
CA PHE A 94 -7.15 -14.42 7.16
C PHE A 94 -8.22 -15.51 7.31
N LYS A 95 -7.91 -16.60 8.02
CA LYS A 95 -8.88 -17.65 8.34
C LYS A 95 -9.97 -17.16 9.28
N LYS A 96 -9.60 -16.38 10.29
CA LYS A 96 -10.55 -15.83 11.28
C LYS A 96 -11.48 -14.78 10.68
N LEU A 97 -10.95 -13.96 9.80
CA LEU A 97 -11.68 -12.83 9.19
C LEU A 97 -12.08 -13.10 7.73
N ALA A 98 -12.27 -14.37 7.36
CA ALA A 98 -12.58 -14.78 5.98
C ALA A 98 -13.89 -14.20 5.43
N GLY A 99 -14.84 -13.82 6.30
CA GLY A 99 -16.10 -13.16 5.92
C GLY A 99 -16.00 -11.66 5.68
N TYR A 100 -14.85 -11.05 5.93
CA TYR A 100 -14.62 -9.61 5.80
C TYR A 100 -13.75 -9.28 4.58
N ASN A 101 -13.78 -8.01 4.18
CA ASN A 101 -12.93 -7.53 3.09
C ASN A 101 -11.49 -7.30 3.59
N ILE A 102 -10.71 -8.38 3.58
CA ILE A 102 -9.30 -8.39 3.97
C ILE A 102 -8.41 -8.65 2.76
N VAL A 103 -7.36 -7.84 2.59
CA VAL A 103 -6.42 -7.90 1.47
C VAL A 103 -4.99 -8.02 1.99
N ALA A 104 -4.24 -9.01 1.49
CA ALA A 104 -2.79 -9.10 1.75
C ALA A 104 -2.02 -8.15 0.86
N VAL A 105 -1.03 -7.47 1.43
CA VAL A 105 -0.19 -6.49 0.74
C VAL A 105 1.26 -6.98 0.68
N LYS A 106 1.97 -6.62 -0.37
CA LYS A 106 3.38 -6.94 -0.58
C LYS A 106 4.16 -5.67 -0.89
N LYS A 107 5.39 -5.59 -0.39
CA LYS A 107 6.29 -4.44 -0.59
C LYS A 107 5.75 -3.13 0.03
N ALA A 108 5.08 -3.24 1.15
CA ALA A 108 4.66 -2.13 1.99
C ALA A 108 5.16 -2.39 3.43
N PRO A 109 5.19 -1.39 4.30
CA PRO A 109 5.53 -1.59 5.72
C PRO A 109 4.48 -2.39 6.49
N PHE A 110 3.31 -2.63 5.91
CA PHE A 110 2.21 -3.42 6.45
C PHE A 110 1.93 -4.66 5.57
N ASP A 111 1.29 -5.67 6.14
CA ASP A 111 1.04 -6.96 5.49
C ASP A 111 -0.40 -7.15 5.03
N PHE A 112 -1.34 -6.45 5.68
CA PHE A 112 -2.76 -6.56 5.35
C PHE A 112 -3.52 -5.26 5.59
N VAL A 113 -4.63 -5.15 4.87
CA VAL A 113 -5.61 -4.08 5.02
C VAL A 113 -6.99 -4.71 5.19
N ILE A 114 -7.79 -4.19 6.12
CA ILE A 114 -9.19 -4.59 6.30
C ILE A 114 -10.07 -3.35 6.10
N THR A 115 -11.18 -3.56 5.41
CA THR A 115 -12.20 -2.53 5.23
C THR A 115 -13.54 -3.06 5.71
N VAL A 116 -14.18 -2.34 6.61
CA VAL A 116 -15.53 -2.62 7.10
C VAL A 116 -16.46 -1.49 6.62
N PRO A 117 -17.11 -1.65 5.43
CA PRO A 117 -17.85 -0.55 4.81
C PRO A 117 -19.02 -0.03 5.63
N LYS A 118 -19.69 -0.91 6.40
CA LYS A 118 -20.85 -0.56 7.23
C LYS A 118 -20.46 0.41 8.37
N GLU A 119 -19.25 0.33 8.87
CA GLU A 119 -18.75 1.13 10.00
C GLU A 119 -17.78 2.22 9.55
N ASN A 120 -17.55 2.35 8.23
CA ASN A 120 -16.53 3.22 7.66
C ASN A 120 -15.14 3.02 8.30
N MET A 121 -14.89 1.80 8.82
CA MET A 121 -13.67 1.45 9.52
C MET A 121 -12.63 0.90 8.54
N LYS A 122 -11.40 1.35 8.70
CA LYS A 122 -10.22 0.88 7.95
C LYS A 122 -9.15 0.46 8.94
N ILE A 123 -8.52 -0.68 8.70
CA ILE A 123 -7.42 -1.18 9.52
C ILE A 123 -6.21 -1.44 8.63
N ILE A 124 -5.05 -0.98 9.05
CA ILE A 124 -3.75 -1.31 8.46
C ILE A 124 -2.98 -2.17 9.45
N GLY A 125 -2.62 -3.37 9.06
CA GLY A 125 -1.97 -4.33 9.95
C GLY A 125 -0.62 -4.82 9.47
N GLY A 126 0.35 -4.85 10.39
CA GLY A 126 1.64 -5.51 10.23
C GLY A 126 1.69 -6.83 11.01
N VAL A 127 2.51 -7.77 10.54
CA VAL A 127 2.78 -9.03 11.25
C VAL A 127 4.27 -9.13 11.52
N ALA A 128 4.66 -9.22 12.80
CA ALA A 128 6.03 -9.37 13.24
C ALA A 128 6.31 -10.82 13.70
N ASN A 129 7.28 -11.47 13.08
CA ASN A 129 7.72 -12.81 13.45
C ASN A 129 9.07 -12.70 14.19
N GLY A 130 9.05 -12.74 15.53
CA GLY A 130 10.26 -12.72 16.34
C GLY A 130 10.93 -11.36 16.49
N GLU A 131 12.23 -11.34 16.75
CA GLU A 131 13.03 -10.12 16.93
C GLU A 131 13.41 -9.52 15.57
N GLU A 132 12.56 -8.65 15.06
CA GLU A 132 12.85 -7.87 13.87
C GLU A 132 13.69 -6.63 14.26
N LYS A 133 14.94 -6.55 13.81
CA LYS A 133 15.82 -5.38 14.04
C LYS A 133 15.23 -4.06 13.51
N THR A 134 14.29 -4.17 12.55
CA THR A 134 13.62 -3.04 11.89
C THR A 134 12.21 -2.79 12.40
N LEU A 135 11.79 -3.47 13.48
CA LEU A 135 10.40 -3.41 13.96
C LEU A 135 9.98 -1.98 14.35
N SER A 136 10.83 -1.24 15.05
CA SER A 136 10.54 0.13 15.46
C SER A 136 10.25 1.03 14.24
N ARG A 137 11.16 1.01 13.25
CA ARG A 137 10.98 1.78 12.02
C ARG A 137 9.69 1.40 11.28
N ARG A 138 9.39 0.10 11.22
CA ARG A 138 8.18 -0.42 10.58
C ARG A 138 6.91 0.04 11.31
N VAL A 139 6.92 0.07 12.63
CA VAL A 139 5.82 0.61 13.45
C VAL A 139 5.60 2.09 13.13
N ASP A 140 6.67 2.89 13.08
CA ASP A 140 6.59 4.32 12.75
C ASP A 140 6.02 4.55 11.35
N GLU A 141 6.42 3.73 10.36
CA GLU A 141 5.90 3.78 8.99
C GLU A 141 4.40 3.43 8.94
N ILE A 142 3.97 2.39 9.68
CA ILE A 142 2.53 2.01 9.80
C ILE A 142 1.73 3.13 10.44
N LEU A 143 2.21 3.71 11.53
CA LEU A 143 1.55 4.81 12.23
C LEU A 143 1.40 6.05 11.34
N SER A 144 2.45 6.42 10.63
CA SER A 144 2.43 7.56 9.72
C SER A 144 1.41 7.38 8.60
N LEU A 145 1.38 6.19 7.99
CA LEU A 145 0.41 5.86 6.94
C LEU A 145 -1.01 5.82 7.48
N SER A 146 -1.21 5.22 8.65
CA SER A 146 -2.54 5.10 9.27
C SER A 146 -3.17 6.46 9.55
N LYS A 147 -2.39 7.45 9.98
CA LYS A 147 -2.85 8.83 10.17
C LYS A 147 -3.31 9.47 8.85
N VAL A 148 -2.53 9.31 7.77
CA VAL A 148 -2.86 9.90 6.47
C VAL A 148 -4.14 9.34 5.87
N VAL A 149 -4.37 8.02 6.00
CA VAL A 149 -5.53 7.35 5.39
C VAL A 149 -6.69 7.16 6.37
N GLN A 150 -6.57 7.69 7.58
CA GLN A 150 -7.58 7.58 8.66
C GLN A 150 -7.93 6.11 8.93
N ALA A 151 -6.91 5.29 9.17
CA ALA A 151 -7.06 3.87 9.48
C ALA A 151 -6.53 3.55 10.89
N HIS A 152 -7.03 2.48 11.49
CA HIS A 152 -6.52 1.97 12.76
C HIS A 152 -5.25 1.14 12.52
N PRO A 153 -4.13 1.50 13.16
CA PRO A 153 -2.89 0.73 13.05
C PRO A 153 -2.92 -0.47 13.98
N VAL A 154 -2.58 -1.64 13.46
CA VAL A 154 -2.53 -2.90 14.21
C VAL A 154 -1.20 -3.61 13.97
N LEU A 155 -0.60 -4.15 15.01
CA LEU A 155 0.56 -5.03 14.92
C LEU A 155 0.21 -6.39 15.52
N VAL A 156 0.37 -7.45 14.76
CA VAL A 156 0.23 -8.81 15.24
C VAL A 156 1.61 -9.42 15.44
N THR A 157 1.90 -9.87 16.64
CA THR A 157 3.23 -10.36 17.02
C THR A 157 3.20 -11.76 17.62
N ASN A 158 4.27 -12.52 17.35
CA ASN A 158 4.55 -13.80 18.00
C ASN A 158 5.61 -13.65 19.11
N GLY A 159 6.14 -12.47 19.32
CA GLY A 159 7.20 -12.18 20.29
C GLY A 159 6.67 -11.72 21.65
N GLN A 160 7.54 -11.82 22.65
CA GLN A 160 7.24 -11.36 24.02
C GLN A 160 7.31 -9.85 24.20
N LYS A 161 8.00 -9.13 23.28
CA LYS A 161 8.17 -7.68 23.36
C LYS A 161 7.09 -6.99 22.51
N SER A 162 6.17 -6.32 23.18
CA SER A 162 5.28 -5.35 22.52
C SER A 162 6.09 -4.09 22.17
N PRO A 163 5.82 -3.43 21.03
CA PRO A 163 6.43 -2.14 20.76
C PRO A 163 6.05 -1.14 21.84
N LEU A 164 6.99 -0.27 22.20
CA LEU A 164 6.81 0.76 23.25
C LEU A 164 5.78 1.83 22.87
N ASN A 165 5.32 1.84 21.62
CA ASN A 165 4.38 2.87 21.14
C ASN A 165 2.93 2.46 21.45
N LYS A 166 2.25 3.30 22.26
CA LYS A 166 0.86 3.09 22.69
C LYS A 166 -0.17 3.40 21.59
N ASP A 167 0.25 4.04 20.49
CA ASP A 167 -0.66 4.46 19.42
C ASP A 167 -0.97 3.33 18.42
N ILE A 168 -0.37 2.15 18.59
CA ILE A 168 -0.62 0.97 17.76
C ILE A 168 -1.22 -0.17 18.61
N SER A 169 -2.34 -0.73 18.18
CA SER A 169 -2.92 -1.90 18.82
C SER A 169 -2.05 -3.13 18.61
N CYS A 170 -1.64 -3.77 19.69
CA CYS A 170 -0.75 -4.93 19.67
C CYS A 170 -1.49 -6.20 20.00
N VAL A 171 -1.69 -7.07 19.02
CA VAL A 171 -2.37 -8.36 19.15
C VAL A 171 -1.34 -9.48 19.23
N LYS A 172 -1.31 -10.23 20.32
CA LYS A 172 -0.45 -11.41 20.45
C LYS A 172 -1.01 -12.60 19.67
N SER A 173 -0.13 -13.49 19.22
CA SER A 173 -0.51 -14.68 18.47
C SER A 173 -1.56 -15.57 19.17
N GLU A 174 -1.56 -15.60 20.51
CA GLU A 174 -2.51 -16.34 21.35
C GLU A 174 -3.91 -15.72 21.30
N GLU A 175 -3.98 -14.40 21.19
CA GLU A 175 -5.22 -13.63 21.17
C GLU A 175 -5.96 -13.69 19.84
N ILE A 176 -5.28 -14.11 18.75
CA ILE A 176 -5.92 -14.31 17.44
C ILE A 176 -7.10 -15.30 17.54
N SER A 177 -7.06 -16.24 18.46
CA SER A 177 -8.15 -17.19 18.68
C SER A 177 -9.44 -16.52 19.17
N LYS A 178 -9.33 -15.41 19.90
CA LYS A 178 -10.43 -14.63 20.49
C LYS A 178 -11.10 -13.68 19.49
N ILE A 179 -10.43 -13.36 18.38
CA ILE A 179 -10.94 -12.45 17.35
C ILE A 179 -12.17 -13.06 16.68
N ARG A 180 -13.27 -12.33 16.66
CA ARG A 180 -14.52 -12.67 15.98
C ARG A 180 -14.85 -11.71 14.84
N CYS A 181 -14.47 -10.44 15.01
CA CYS A 181 -14.73 -9.35 14.06
C CYS A 181 -13.48 -8.46 13.95
N PRO A 182 -13.36 -7.62 12.91
CA PRO A 182 -12.21 -6.70 12.73
C PRO A 182 -12.01 -5.73 13.90
N GLU A 183 -13.08 -5.30 14.56
CA GLU A 183 -13.06 -4.37 15.67
C GLU A 183 -12.30 -4.93 16.87
N ASP A 184 -12.30 -6.25 17.06
CA ASP A 184 -11.55 -6.90 18.13
C ASP A 184 -10.04 -6.68 18.00
N LEU A 185 -9.53 -6.48 16.77
CA LEU A 185 -8.13 -6.15 16.53
C LEU A 185 -7.72 -4.77 17.09
N CYS A 186 -8.67 -3.87 17.27
CA CYS A 186 -8.43 -2.52 17.76
C CYS A 186 -8.63 -2.38 19.29
N LYS A 187 -9.25 -3.37 19.91
CA LYS A 187 -9.61 -3.38 21.33
C LYS A 187 -8.66 -4.21 22.20
N LEU A 188 -7.88 -5.09 21.58
CA LEU A 188 -6.85 -5.91 22.22
C LEU A 188 -5.52 -5.16 22.28
#